data_bc5768aafc6b712e319d9c06eae6c17a
#
_entry.id   bc5768aafc6b712e319d9c06eae6c17a
#
_cell.length_a   1.000
_cell.length_b   1.000
_cell.length_c   1.000
_cell.angle_alpha   90.00
_cell.angle_beta   90.00
_cell.angle_gamma   90.00
#
_symmetry.space_group_name_H-M   'P 1'
#
loop_
_entity.id
_entity.type
_entity.pdbx_description
1 polymer ?
#
loop_
_entity_poly.entity_id
_entity_poly.type
_entity_poly.pdbx_seq_one_letter_code
_entity_poly.pdbx_strand_id
1 'polypeptide(L)'
;MSLPTLTATKRSETGKGPNRRLRATGEVPGVIYGNGNEPMALSFDPKAVVKLLGGPLGRNSVAQISVDGSDRMAIVKDLQVHPWKRKLVHVDFMEITEETMLTLKVPFQRVGQSPMEKLGAKVEQHRDFLKVRCKAGDIPSAIEFDMTPVTGEFAEIMVSEITMPDGVEAIYRKDFKLIRMKVSTAPVEEEGEESSEESSED
;
A
#
# COMPACT_ATOMS: atom_id res chain seq x y z
N MET A 1 18.64 -9.27 5.65
CA MET A 1 17.45 -9.06 6.53
C MET A 1 16.86 -10.43 6.83
N SER A 2 16.51 -10.74 8.10
CA SER A 2 15.81 -11.98 8.42
C SER A 2 14.36 -11.90 7.94
N LEU A 3 13.97 -12.79 7.02
CA LEU A 3 12.59 -12.87 6.56
C LEU A 3 11.70 -13.42 7.69
N PRO A 4 10.48 -12.86 7.85
CA PRO A 4 9.52 -13.42 8.79
C PRO A 4 9.08 -14.81 8.34
N THR A 5 9.04 -15.75 9.28
CA THR A 5 8.63 -17.13 9.00
C THR A 5 7.15 -17.32 9.32
N LEU A 6 6.40 -17.89 8.39
CA LEU A 6 5.01 -18.33 8.57
C LEU A 6 4.93 -19.84 8.54
N THR A 7 4.39 -20.43 9.58
CA THR A 7 4.07 -21.86 9.59
C THR A 7 2.74 -22.08 8.86
N ALA A 8 2.71 -23.05 7.98
CA ALA A 8 1.51 -23.43 7.23
C ALA A 8 1.30 -24.94 7.26
N THR A 9 0.05 -25.36 7.27
CA THR A 9 -0.32 -26.78 7.20
C THR A 9 -0.88 -27.11 5.84
N LYS A 10 -0.39 -28.17 5.21
CA LYS A 10 -0.88 -28.66 3.92
C LYS A 10 -2.30 -29.21 4.05
N ARG A 11 -3.16 -28.89 3.10
CA ARG A 11 -4.55 -29.33 3.05
C ARG A 11 -4.81 -30.22 1.82
N SER A 12 -5.54 -31.30 2.02
CA SER A 12 -6.05 -32.15 0.94
C SER A 12 -7.46 -31.73 0.49
N GLU A 13 -8.29 -31.22 1.44
CA GLU A 13 -9.65 -30.81 1.15
C GLU A 13 -9.70 -29.37 0.61
N THR A 14 -10.36 -29.20 -0.52
CA THR A 14 -10.57 -27.91 -1.17
C THR A 14 -12.08 -27.68 -1.42
N GLY A 15 -12.45 -26.47 -1.81
CA GLY A 15 -13.83 -26.10 -2.13
C GLY A 15 -14.58 -25.36 -1.00
N LYS A 16 -15.86 -25.06 -1.25
CA LYS A 16 -16.67 -24.15 -0.41
C LYS A 16 -16.91 -24.69 1.01
N GLY A 17 -17.27 -25.96 1.13
CA GLY A 17 -17.61 -26.60 2.42
C GLY A 17 -16.41 -26.65 3.37
N PRO A 18 -15.30 -27.29 2.98
CA PRO A 18 -14.08 -27.37 3.78
C PRO A 18 -13.54 -25.99 4.18
N ASN A 19 -13.47 -25.04 3.25
CA ASN A 19 -13.00 -23.69 3.54
C ASN A 19 -13.90 -22.94 4.55
N ARG A 20 -15.22 -23.22 4.55
CA ARG A 20 -16.13 -22.65 5.55
C ARG A 20 -15.87 -23.25 6.94
N ARG A 21 -15.66 -24.57 7.04
CA ARG A 21 -15.32 -25.24 8.29
C ARG A 21 -14.00 -24.73 8.85
N LEU A 22 -12.97 -24.63 8.01
CA LEU A 22 -11.65 -24.13 8.38
C LEU A 22 -11.72 -22.71 8.96
N ARG A 23 -12.48 -21.82 8.33
CA ARG A 23 -12.68 -20.46 8.87
C ARG A 23 -13.48 -20.44 10.18
N ALA A 24 -14.33 -21.42 10.41
CA ALA A 24 -15.06 -21.56 11.68
C ALA A 24 -14.14 -22.02 12.82
N THR A 25 -13.10 -22.82 12.55
CA THR A 25 -12.06 -23.18 13.52
C THR A 25 -11.03 -22.07 13.78
N GLY A 26 -11.11 -20.97 13.02
CA GLY A 26 -10.26 -19.80 13.22
C GLY A 26 -9.02 -19.75 12.34
N GLU A 27 -8.87 -20.69 11.40
CA GLU A 27 -7.78 -20.68 10.43
C GLU A 27 -8.21 -20.01 9.09
N VAL A 28 -7.22 -19.58 8.32
CA VAL A 28 -7.43 -18.96 7.01
C VAL A 28 -6.91 -19.90 5.92
N PRO A 29 -7.75 -20.26 4.93
CA PRO A 29 -7.29 -20.97 3.76
C PRO A 29 -6.41 -20.07 2.90
N GLY A 30 -5.38 -20.65 2.31
CA GLY A 30 -4.54 -20.01 1.33
C GLY A 30 -3.99 -20.98 0.33
N VAL A 31 -3.27 -20.46 -0.64
CA VAL A 31 -2.59 -21.19 -1.71
C VAL A 31 -1.20 -20.63 -1.89
N ILE A 32 -0.22 -21.50 -2.11
CA ILE A 32 1.10 -21.14 -2.60
C ILE A 32 1.29 -21.70 -4.00
N TYR A 33 1.79 -20.88 -4.92
CA TYR A 33 2.04 -21.25 -6.33
C TYR A 33 3.20 -20.43 -6.90
N GLY A 34 3.78 -20.88 -7.98
CA GLY A 34 4.86 -20.20 -8.67
C GLY A 34 6.14 -21.03 -8.74
N ASN A 35 7.19 -20.45 -9.28
CA ASN A 35 8.51 -21.07 -9.43
C ASN A 35 8.52 -22.45 -10.11
N GLY A 36 7.53 -22.71 -10.99
CA GLY A 36 7.40 -24.01 -11.67
C GLY A 36 6.88 -25.16 -10.80
N ASN A 37 6.59 -24.92 -9.53
CA ASN A 37 6.04 -25.88 -8.61
C ASN A 37 4.50 -26.01 -8.74
N GLU A 38 3.98 -27.17 -8.42
CA GLU A 38 2.52 -27.38 -8.36
C GLU A 38 1.88 -26.52 -7.27
N PRO A 39 0.71 -25.90 -7.53
CA PRO A 39 -0.02 -25.15 -6.52
C PRO A 39 -0.39 -26.01 -5.32
N MET A 40 -0.13 -25.52 -4.13
CA MET A 40 -0.39 -26.21 -2.88
C MET A 40 -1.42 -25.46 -2.05
N ALA A 41 -2.48 -26.17 -1.63
CA ALA A 41 -3.47 -25.61 -0.72
C ALA A 41 -2.96 -25.69 0.72
N LEU A 42 -3.00 -24.56 1.42
CA LEU A 42 -2.45 -24.39 2.77
C LEU A 42 -3.51 -23.80 3.71
N SER A 43 -3.30 -23.99 5.01
CA SER A 43 -3.98 -23.22 6.06
C SER A 43 -2.97 -22.45 6.89
N PHE A 44 -3.39 -21.27 7.35
CA PHE A 44 -2.56 -20.33 8.10
C PHE A 44 -3.27 -19.84 9.35
N ASP A 45 -2.49 -19.49 10.38
CA ASP A 45 -3.01 -18.68 11.48
C ASP A 45 -3.23 -17.23 11.00
N PRO A 46 -4.46 -16.70 11.09
CA PRO A 46 -4.75 -15.33 10.68
C PRO A 46 -3.93 -14.29 11.43
N LYS A 47 -3.59 -14.53 12.69
CA LYS A 47 -2.78 -13.60 13.49
C LYS A 47 -1.37 -13.46 12.94
N ALA A 48 -0.76 -14.59 12.55
CA ALA A 48 0.57 -14.59 11.95
C ALA A 48 0.59 -13.86 10.60
N VAL A 49 -0.43 -14.07 9.76
CA VAL A 49 -0.58 -13.36 8.47
C VAL A 49 -0.80 -11.87 8.69
N VAL A 50 -1.67 -11.47 9.62
CA VAL A 50 -1.90 -10.05 9.93
C VAL A 50 -0.63 -9.38 10.46
N LYS A 51 0.15 -10.07 11.30
CA LYS A 51 1.44 -9.58 11.80
C LYS A 51 2.43 -9.36 10.66
N LEU A 52 2.50 -10.28 9.69
CA LEU A 52 3.31 -10.13 8.48
C LEU A 52 2.91 -8.87 7.69
N LEU A 53 1.61 -8.65 7.49
CA LEU A 53 1.08 -7.51 6.74
C LEU A 53 1.23 -6.17 7.48
N GLY A 54 1.39 -6.19 8.78
CA GLY A 54 1.69 -5.00 9.61
C GLY A 54 3.15 -4.57 9.56
N GLY A 55 4.01 -5.32 8.86
CA GLY A 55 5.41 -4.95 8.63
C GLY A 55 5.58 -3.79 7.64
N PRO A 56 6.81 -3.32 7.46
CA PRO A 56 7.11 -2.14 6.63
C PRO A 56 6.73 -2.31 5.16
N LEU A 57 6.77 -3.52 4.63
CA LEU A 57 6.41 -3.83 3.24
C LEU A 57 4.88 -3.98 3.04
N GLY A 58 4.10 -4.03 4.12
CA GLY A 58 2.65 -4.12 4.05
C GLY A 58 2.16 -5.29 3.19
N ARG A 59 1.39 -5.00 2.14
CA ARG A 59 0.87 -6.01 1.21
C ARG A 59 1.94 -6.65 0.31
N ASN A 60 3.11 -6.04 0.21
CA ASN A 60 4.25 -6.55 -0.56
C ASN A 60 5.22 -7.37 0.31
N SER A 61 4.78 -7.80 1.48
CA SER A 61 5.61 -8.56 2.42
C SER A 61 6.06 -9.88 1.82
N VAL A 62 7.36 -10.11 1.94
CA VAL A 62 8.00 -11.39 1.63
C VAL A 62 8.14 -12.17 2.92
N ALA A 63 7.83 -13.44 2.89
CA ALA A 63 7.92 -14.34 4.03
C ALA A 63 8.52 -15.68 3.62
N GLN A 64 9.12 -16.34 4.57
CA GLN A 64 9.51 -17.74 4.49
C GLN A 64 8.34 -18.60 4.99
N ILE A 65 7.73 -19.38 4.08
CA ILE A 65 6.59 -20.24 4.42
C ILE A 65 7.14 -21.63 4.71
N SER A 66 6.99 -22.07 5.97
CA SER A 66 7.39 -23.40 6.40
C SER A 66 6.22 -24.36 6.28
N VAL A 67 6.37 -25.36 5.42
CA VAL A 67 5.37 -26.40 5.16
C VAL A 67 6.04 -27.76 5.33
N ASP A 68 5.59 -28.55 6.27
CA ASP A 68 6.09 -29.92 6.53
C ASP A 68 7.63 -30.00 6.62
N GLY A 69 8.27 -28.96 7.17
CA GLY A 69 9.73 -28.89 7.34
C GLY A 69 10.50 -28.39 6.12
N SER A 70 9.83 -28.03 5.04
CA SER A 70 10.42 -27.33 3.89
C SER A 70 10.07 -25.87 3.90
N ASP A 71 11.08 -25.02 3.76
CA ASP A 71 10.94 -23.58 3.75
C ASP A 71 10.91 -23.05 2.31
N ARG A 72 9.94 -22.21 1.99
CA ARG A 72 9.76 -21.62 0.67
C ARG A 72 9.63 -20.11 0.80
N MET A 73 10.41 -19.36 0.05
CA MET A 73 10.29 -17.91 -0.01
C MET A 73 9.11 -17.53 -0.90
N ALA A 74 8.19 -16.74 -0.35
CA ALA A 74 7.01 -16.32 -1.07
C ALA A 74 6.60 -14.88 -0.72
N ILE A 75 5.96 -14.22 -1.68
CA ILE A 75 5.35 -12.89 -1.52
C ILE A 75 3.83 -13.02 -1.46
N VAL A 76 3.20 -12.16 -0.69
CA VAL A 76 1.74 -12.03 -0.69
C VAL A 76 1.28 -11.46 -2.03
N LYS A 77 0.54 -12.25 -2.81
CA LYS A 77 0.04 -11.83 -4.13
C LYS A 77 -1.34 -11.23 -4.06
N ASP A 78 -2.23 -11.86 -3.31
CA ASP A 78 -3.59 -11.35 -3.10
C ASP A 78 -4.10 -11.66 -1.70
N LEU A 79 -5.00 -10.81 -1.23
CA LEU A 79 -5.63 -10.90 0.07
C LEU A 79 -7.11 -10.62 -0.05
N GLN A 80 -7.91 -11.58 0.41
CA GLN A 80 -9.35 -11.41 0.52
C GLN A 80 -9.74 -11.14 1.97
N VAL A 81 -10.33 -9.98 2.21
CA VAL A 81 -10.80 -9.56 3.52
C VAL A 81 -12.31 -9.41 3.47
N HIS A 82 -13.00 -9.93 4.47
CA HIS A 82 -14.45 -9.78 4.58
C HIS A 82 -14.79 -8.29 4.82
N PRO A 83 -15.57 -7.64 3.94
CA PRO A 83 -15.74 -6.18 3.98
C PRO A 83 -16.32 -5.67 5.29
N TRP A 84 -17.29 -6.38 5.85
CA TRP A 84 -17.95 -5.99 7.09
C TRP A 84 -17.22 -6.44 8.36
N LYS A 85 -16.80 -7.71 8.41
CA LYS A 85 -16.16 -8.29 9.61
C LYS A 85 -14.68 -7.98 9.70
N ARG A 86 -14.08 -7.43 8.66
CA ARG A 86 -12.63 -7.16 8.53
C ARG A 86 -11.74 -8.35 8.88
N LYS A 87 -12.28 -9.56 8.73
CA LYS A 87 -11.56 -10.82 8.94
C LYS A 87 -10.95 -11.29 7.62
N LEU A 88 -9.75 -11.85 7.70
CA LEU A 88 -9.08 -12.46 6.57
C LEU A 88 -9.88 -13.69 6.10
N VAL A 89 -10.13 -13.78 4.80
CA VAL A 89 -10.93 -14.84 4.17
C VAL A 89 -10.06 -15.78 3.37
N HIS A 90 -9.07 -15.25 2.65
CA HIS A 90 -8.15 -16.01 1.82
C HIS A 90 -6.83 -15.26 1.68
N VAL A 91 -5.75 -15.99 1.49
CA VAL A 91 -4.43 -15.42 1.18
C VAL A 91 -3.76 -16.24 0.09
N ASP A 92 -3.27 -15.52 -0.93
CA ASP A 92 -2.53 -16.10 -2.05
C ASP A 92 -1.07 -15.73 -1.92
N PHE A 93 -0.21 -16.73 -1.90
CA PHE A 93 1.23 -16.57 -1.91
C PHE A 93 1.80 -16.99 -3.25
N MET A 94 2.69 -16.19 -3.77
CA MET A 94 3.48 -16.52 -4.95
C MET A 94 4.90 -16.86 -4.52
N GLU A 95 5.33 -18.09 -4.82
CA GLU A 95 6.71 -18.54 -4.58
C GLU A 95 7.65 -17.77 -5.48
N ILE A 96 8.73 -17.25 -4.91
CA ILE A 96 9.70 -16.40 -5.57
C ILE A 96 11.12 -16.80 -5.19
N THR A 97 12.08 -16.36 -5.98
CA THR A 97 13.51 -16.35 -5.68
C THR A 97 13.98 -14.90 -5.53
N GLU A 98 15.14 -14.67 -4.96
CA GLU A 98 15.69 -13.31 -4.77
C GLU A 98 15.84 -12.55 -6.11
N GLU A 99 16.11 -13.27 -7.21
CA GLU A 99 16.28 -12.71 -8.55
C GLU A 99 14.97 -12.51 -9.32
N THR A 100 13.85 -12.98 -8.76
CA THR A 100 12.56 -12.90 -9.46
C THR A 100 12.15 -11.44 -9.65
N MET A 101 11.92 -11.04 -10.90
CA MET A 101 11.41 -9.71 -11.24
C MET A 101 9.92 -9.64 -10.95
N LEU A 102 9.57 -8.73 -10.07
CA LEU A 102 8.19 -8.54 -9.60
C LEU A 102 7.63 -7.21 -10.08
N THR A 103 6.34 -7.21 -10.38
CA THR A 103 5.60 -5.98 -10.60
C THR A 103 4.62 -5.80 -9.43
N LEU A 104 4.86 -4.75 -8.65
CA LEU A 104 4.17 -4.49 -7.39
C LEU A 104 3.56 -3.08 -7.38
N LYS A 105 2.59 -2.89 -6.47
CA LYS A 105 2.06 -1.57 -6.13
C LYS A 105 2.70 -1.13 -4.82
N VAL A 106 3.59 -0.16 -4.90
CA VAL A 106 4.27 0.40 -3.72
C VAL A 106 3.57 1.68 -3.30
N PRO A 107 3.34 1.89 -1.99
CA PRO A 107 2.73 3.12 -1.51
C PRO A 107 3.63 4.31 -1.81
N PHE A 108 2.98 5.41 -2.21
CA PHE A 108 3.62 6.69 -2.43
C PHE A 108 3.34 7.60 -1.24
N GLN A 109 4.39 8.14 -0.63
CA GLN A 109 4.30 8.96 0.57
C GLN A 109 4.98 10.30 0.36
N ARG A 110 4.31 11.35 0.80
CA ARG A 110 4.89 12.70 0.88
C ARG A 110 5.65 12.84 2.19
N VAL A 111 6.88 13.35 2.09
CA VAL A 111 7.72 13.68 3.23
C VAL A 111 7.94 15.19 3.27
N GLY A 112 7.99 15.76 4.44
CA GLY A 112 8.13 17.22 4.60
C GLY A 112 6.85 18.01 4.26
N GLN A 113 6.93 19.31 4.38
CA GLN A 113 5.88 20.28 4.04
C GLN A 113 6.45 21.36 3.15
N SER A 114 5.76 21.68 2.07
CA SER A 114 6.09 22.82 1.22
C SER A 114 5.93 24.15 1.99
N PRO A 115 6.79 25.17 1.76
CA PRO A 115 6.57 26.50 2.27
C PRO A 115 5.21 27.08 1.91
N MET A 116 4.70 26.75 0.72
CA MET A 116 3.36 27.20 0.27
C MET A 116 2.23 26.50 1.01
N GLU A 117 2.40 25.23 1.40
CA GLU A 117 1.42 24.51 2.24
C GLU A 117 1.27 25.19 3.61
N LYS A 118 2.36 25.72 4.18
CA LYS A 118 2.33 26.54 5.40
C LYS A 118 1.63 27.88 5.23
N LEU A 119 1.58 28.40 4.01
CA LEU A 119 0.86 29.62 3.63
C LEU A 119 -0.60 29.34 3.19
N GLY A 120 -1.10 28.13 3.37
CA GLY A 120 -2.49 27.76 3.09
C GLY A 120 -2.74 27.14 1.70
N ALA A 121 -1.69 26.75 0.95
CA ALA A 121 -1.88 26.01 -0.29
C ALA A 121 -2.47 24.61 -0.02
N LYS A 122 -3.46 24.24 -0.83
CA LYS A 122 -4.03 22.89 -0.80
C LYS A 122 -3.20 21.94 -1.65
N VAL A 123 -2.82 20.81 -1.05
CA VAL A 123 -2.09 19.74 -1.73
C VAL A 123 -3.03 18.55 -1.94
N GLU A 124 -3.22 18.20 -3.20
CA GLU A 124 -4.03 17.06 -3.61
C GLU A 124 -3.13 15.93 -4.10
N GLN A 125 -3.21 14.77 -3.47
CA GLN A 125 -2.53 13.57 -3.90
C GLN A 125 -3.49 12.75 -4.76
N HIS A 126 -3.16 12.57 -6.05
CA HIS A 126 -4.02 11.86 -7.00
C HIS A 126 -3.84 10.35 -6.97
N ARG A 127 -2.69 9.86 -6.50
CA ARG A 127 -2.37 8.44 -6.42
C ARG A 127 -1.67 8.11 -5.12
N ASP A 128 -2.15 7.06 -4.47
CA ASP A 128 -1.56 6.54 -3.23
C ASP A 128 -0.54 5.44 -3.49
N PHE A 129 -0.49 4.89 -4.71
CA PHE A 129 0.38 3.79 -5.08
C PHE A 129 0.96 3.99 -6.46
N LEU A 130 2.22 3.60 -6.62
CA LEU A 130 2.90 3.49 -7.91
C LEU A 130 3.10 2.01 -8.27
N LYS A 131 2.93 1.68 -9.55
CA LYS A 131 3.35 0.38 -10.07
C LYS A 131 4.83 0.44 -10.37
N VAL A 132 5.58 -0.47 -9.77
CA VAL A 132 7.02 -0.57 -9.97
C VAL A 132 7.41 -1.99 -10.33
N ARG A 133 8.52 -2.10 -11.02
CA ARG A 133 9.23 -3.35 -11.27
C ARG A 133 10.51 -3.34 -10.47
N CYS A 134 10.74 -4.39 -9.68
CA CYS A 134 11.95 -4.54 -8.88
C CYS A 134 12.26 -6.03 -8.69
N LYS A 135 13.46 -6.35 -8.23
CA LYS A 135 13.80 -7.68 -7.74
C LYS A 135 13.18 -7.92 -6.37
N ALA A 136 12.96 -9.18 -6.03
CA ALA A 136 12.37 -9.54 -4.73
C ALA A 136 13.22 -9.11 -3.52
N GLY A 137 14.54 -8.96 -3.69
CA GLY A 137 15.44 -8.44 -2.66
C GLY A 137 15.37 -6.93 -2.45
N ASP A 138 14.91 -6.17 -3.47
CA ASP A 138 14.98 -4.70 -3.52
C ASP A 138 13.60 -4.05 -3.42
N ILE A 139 12.63 -4.71 -2.79
CA ILE A 139 11.26 -4.18 -2.66
C ILE A 139 11.27 -3.00 -1.68
N PRO A 140 10.95 -1.78 -2.11
CA PRO A 140 10.89 -0.62 -1.23
C PRO A 140 9.61 -0.67 -0.38
N SER A 141 9.70 -0.18 0.86
CA SER A 141 8.55 -0.04 1.76
C SER A 141 7.58 1.04 1.28
N ALA A 142 8.12 2.15 0.80
CA ALA A 142 7.38 3.27 0.21
C ALA A 142 8.28 3.99 -0.79
N ILE A 143 7.66 4.74 -1.69
CA ILE A 143 8.35 5.72 -2.54
C ILE A 143 8.09 7.06 -1.93
N GLU A 144 9.15 7.70 -1.44
CA GLU A 144 9.07 8.97 -0.74
C GLU A 144 9.35 10.12 -1.70
N PHE A 145 8.59 11.20 -1.56
CA PHE A 145 8.82 12.44 -2.27
C PHE A 145 8.89 13.60 -1.26
N ASP A 146 10.01 14.32 -1.26
CA ASP A 146 10.19 15.48 -0.39
C ASP A 146 9.48 16.70 -0.98
N MET A 147 8.52 17.22 -0.22
CA MET A 147 7.78 18.45 -0.56
C MET A 147 8.50 19.73 -0.18
N THR A 148 9.58 19.66 0.60
CA THR A 148 10.29 20.84 1.11
C THR A 148 10.82 21.77 0.00
N PRO A 149 11.39 21.26 -1.11
CA PRO A 149 11.90 22.12 -2.18
C PRO A 149 10.82 22.73 -3.07
N VAL A 150 9.56 22.32 -2.93
CA VAL A 150 8.46 22.79 -3.78
C VAL A 150 7.96 24.15 -3.30
N THR A 151 8.34 25.23 -4.00
CA THR A 151 8.07 26.62 -3.60
C THR A 151 7.09 27.37 -4.49
N GLY A 152 6.60 26.76 -5.58
CA GLY A 152 5.66 27.41 -6.51
C GLY A 152 4.24 27.54 -5.95
N GLU A 153 3.53 28.63 -6.28
CA GLU A 153 2.10 28.81 -5.97
C GLU A 153 1.21 27.75 -6.62
N PHE A 154 1.66 27.25 -7.74
CA PHE A 154 1.08 26.13 -8.47
C PHE A 154 2.20 25.15 -8.82
N ALA A 155 2.08 23.92 -8.36
CA ALA A 155 3.02 22.86 -8.68
C ALA A 155 2.26 21.57 -9.05
N GLU A 156 2.69 20.95 -10.12
CA GLU A 156 2.22 19.64 -10.55
C GLU A 156 3.45 18.72 -10.63
N ILE A 157 3.46 17.67 -9.83
CA ILE A 157 4.56 16.72 -9.78
C ILE A 157 4.17 15.48 -10.57
N MET A 158 4.95 15.20 -11.61
CA MET A 158 4.76 14.07 -12.50
C MET A 158 5.53 12.85 -12.00
N VAL A 159 5.16 11.66 -12.47
CA VAL A 159 5.88 10.41 -12.10
C VAL A 159 7.34 10.45 -12.53
N SER A 160 7.63 11.08 -13.67
CA SER A 160 8.98 11.21 -14.23
C SER A 160 9.94 12.03 -13.36
N GLU A 161 9.41 12.90 -12.50
CA GLU A 161 10.21 13.78 -11.63
C GLU A 161 10.61 13.11 -10.30
N ILE A 162 10.08 11.92 -10.04
CA ILE A 162 10.33 11.22 -8.78
C ILE A 162 11.60 10.40 -8.88
N THR A 163 12.49 10.61 -7.94
CA THR A 163 13.68 9.78 -7.79
C THR A 163 13.28 8.40 -7.28
N MET A 164 13.52 7.38 -8.11
CA MET A 164 13.29 5.99 -7.71
C MET A 164 14.48 5.46 -6.92
N PRO A 165 14.23 4.58 -5.92
CA PRO A 165 15.30 3.85 -5.25
C PRO A 165 16.08 2.96 -6.23
N ASP A 166 17.30 2.59 -5.84
CA ASP A 166 18.14 1.71 -6.64
C ASP A 166 17.46 0.37 -6.94
N GLY A 167 17.54 -0.09 -8.19
CA GLY A 167 16.93 -1.34 -8.63
C GLY A 167 15.42 -1.32 -8.81
N VAL A 168 14.76 -0.17 -8.72
CA VAL A 168 13.31 0.00 -8.86
C VAL A 168 12.98 0.84 -10.09
N GLU A 169 12.14 0.29 -10.97
CA GLU A 169 11.66 0.98 -12.16
C GLU A 169 10.16 1.25 -12.07
N ALA A 170 9.73 2.50 -12.29
CA ALA A 170 8.31 2.82 -12.38
C ALA A 170 7.72 2.34 -13.71
N ILE A 171 6.56 1.68 -13.65
CA ILE A 171 5.83 1.21 -14.83
C ILE A 171 4.62 2.09 -15.07
N TYR A 172 4.66 2.90 -16.12
CA TYR A 172 3.53 3.70 -16.59
C TYR A 172 3.49 3.79 -18.12
N ARG A 173 2.28 3.92 -18.68
CA ARG A 173 2.09 4.03 -20.13
C ARG A 173 2.17 5.47 -20.62
N LYS A 174 1.68 6.39 -19.80
CA LYS A 174 1.71 7.84 -20.01
C LYS A 174 2.09 8.47 -18.70
N ASP A 175 2.87 9.53 -18.75
CA ASP A 175 3.18 10.31 -17.57
C ASP A 175 1.90 10.91 -16.98
N PHE A 176 1.77 10.88 -15.68
CA PHE A 176 0.60 11.35 -14.96
C PHE A 176 0.99 12.09 -13.68
N LYS A 177 0.09 12.96 -13.26
CA LYS A 177 0.25 13.76 -12.05
C LYS A 177 0.07 12.89 -10.82
N LEU A 178 1.01 12.99 -9.90
CA LEU A 178 0.93 12.34 -8.58
C LEU A 178 0.45 13.31 -7.52
N ILE A 179 1.00 14.51 -7.53
CA ILE A 179 0.65 15.57 -6.60
C ILE A 179 0.30 16.82 -7.40
N ARG A 180 -0.72 17.52 -6.95
CA ARG A 180 -1.06 18.85 -7.39
C ARG A 180 -1.13 19.75 -6.17
N MET A 181 -0.44 20.88 -6.25
CA MET A 181 -0.51 21.92 -5.25
C MET A 181 -1.10 23.19 -5.89
N LYS A 182 -2.05 23.80 -5.20
CA LYS A 182 -2.69 25.06 -5.62
C LYS A 182 -2.90 25.94 -4.40
N VAL A 183 -2.47 27.18 -4.49
CA VAL A 183 -2.82 28.18 -3.51
C VAL A 183 -4.30 28.52 -3.68
N SER A 184 -5.08 28.37 -2.63
CA SER A 184 -6.48 28.82 -2.63
C SER A 184 -6.48 30.32 -2.45
N THR A 185 -6.65 31.07 -3.51
CA THR A 185 -7.09 32.47 -3.47
C THR A 185 -8.60 32.47 -3.19
N ALA A 186 -9.01 32.04 -1.99
CA ALA A 186 -10.32 32.46 -1.50
C ALA A 186 -10.16 33.93 -1.09
N PRO A 187 -10.99 34.85 -1.56
CA PRO A 187 -11.04 36.18 -0.98
C PRO A 187 -11.38 36.00 0.51
N VAL A 188 -10.54 36.59 1.37
CA VAL A 188 -10.93 36.85 2.74
C VAL A 188 -12.09 37.80 2.64
N GLU A 189 -13.31 37.33 2.85
CA GLU A 189 -14.44 38.18 3.16
C GLU A 189 -14.07 38.84 4.47
N GLU A 190 -13.58 40.09 4.39
CA GLU A 190 -13.58 41.02 5.51
C GLU A 190 -15.06 41.15 5.90
N GLU A 191 -15.43 40.54 7.00
CA GLU A 191 -16.64 40.95 7.73
C GLU A 191 -16.40 42.40 8.16
N GLY A 192 -16.90 43.29 7.32
CA GLY A 192 -17.00 44.69 7.63
C GLY A 192 -17.96 44.86 8.81
N GLU A 193 -17.41 45.35 9.90
CA GLU A 193 -18.14 46.03 10.97
C GLU A 193 -19.00 47.13 10.32
N GLU A 194 -20.29 46.90 10.14
CA GLU A 194 -21.26 47.97 10.04
C GLU A 194 -21.78 48.27 11.43
N SER A 195 -21.20 49.39 11.92
CA SER A 195 -21.58 50.14 13.06
C SER A 195 -23.08 50.47 13.06
N SER A 196 -23.74 50.21 14.18
CA SER A 196 -24.99 50.79 14.60
C SER A 196 -24.85 52.32 14.73
N GLU A 197 -25.61 53.05 13.95
CA GLU A 197 -26.10 54.41 14.29
C GLU A 197 -27.60 54.46 13.99
N GLU A 198 -28.36 54.43 15.04
CA GLU A 198 -29.18 55.51 15.61
C GLU A 198 -30.07 56.26 14.60
N SER A 199 -31.38 56.10 14.72
CA SER A 199 -32.25 57.26 14.74
C SER A 199 -33.61 56.89 15.36
N SER A 200 -33.83 57.49 16.50
CA SER A 200 -35.09 57.83 17.15
C SER A 200 -35.92 58.78 16.31
N GLU A 201 -37.20 58.85 16.63
CA GLU A 201 -38.30 59.79 16.24
C GLU A 201 -39.26 59.12 15.21
N ASP A 202 -40.52 58.89 15.48
CA ASP A 202 -41.62 59.68 16.12
C ASP A 202 -42.81 58.75 16.46
#